data_298e3f690a659af4b7e831530fa1e484
#
_entry.id   298e3f690a659af4b7e831530fa1e484
#
_cell.length_a   1.000
_cell.length_b   1.000
_cell.length_c   1.000
_cell.angle_alpha   90.00
_cell.angle_beta   90.00
_cell.angle_gamma   90.00
#
_symmetry.space_group_name_H-M   'P 1'
#
loop_
_entity.id
_entity.type
_entity.pdbx_description
1 polymer ?
#
loop_
_entity_poly.entity_id
_entity_poly.type
_entity_poly.pdbx_seq_one_letter_code
_entity_poly.pdbx_strand_id
1 'polypeptide(L)'
;MTGDAGNSDLQRLYHARFSTGLAYRDRIWRALGRYFAPWIPPAGAVLDLGAGYCGFINNVTAREKYAMDFNPSIREQAAAGVTIFAQDCTQPWPLDDSELDVIFTSNFLEHLPDKAAIVTVLAHAHRCLKPGGSFLALGPNIRYVPGAYWDFFDHYVPLTDLSMAEALTVRGFDVVRRIPRFLPYTMSDGREYPIWMLRWYLAMPFFWRLFGKQFLIIGQKRS
;
A
#
# COMPACT_ATOMS: atom_id res chain seq x y z
N MET A 1 18.03 15.06 18.05
CA MET A 1 18.74 15.46 16.82
C MET A 1 19.00 14.31 15.85
N THR A 2 18.22 13.24 15.88
CA THR A 2 18.41 12.02 15.02
C THR A 2 17.41 11.89 13.88
N GLY A 3 16.47 12.82 13.74
CA GLY A 3 15.39 12.73 12.73
C GLY A 3 15.76 13.16 11.32
N ASP A 4 16.71 14.07 11.16
CA ASP A 4 16.96 14.73 9.86
C ASP A 4 17.91 13.93 8.95
N ALA A 5 18.91 13.26 9.53
CA ALA A 5 19.86 12.45 8.77
C ALA A 5 19.19 11.16 8.20
N GLY A 6 18.35 10.50 8.99
CA GLY A 6 17.61 9.31 8.55
C GLY A 6 16.62 9.61 7.41
N ASN A 7 16.00 10.79 7.42
CA ASN A 7 15.08 11.22 6.38
C ASN A 7 15.80 11.48 5.04
N SER A 8 17.01 12.07 5.08
CA SER A 8 17.81 12.33 3.87
C SER A 8 18.31 11.04 3.20
N ASP A 9 18.60 10.00 3.98
CA ASP A 9 19.07 8.70 3.46
C ASP A 9 17.92 7.90 2.85
N LEU A 10 16.76 7.90 3.48
CA LEU A 10 15.53 7.30 2.91
C LEU A 10 15.12 7.99 1.61
N GLN A 11 15.18 9.31 1.54
CA GLN A 11 14.90 10.05 0.32
C GLN A 11 15.87 9.69 -0.80
N ARG A 12 17.17 9.55 -0.50
CA ARG A 12 18.17 9.14 -1.49
C ARG A 12 17.93 7.72 -2.00
N LEU A 13 17.64 6.77 -1.11
CA LEU A 13 17.30 5.40 -1.46
C LEU A 13 16.04 5.34 -2.33
N TYR A 14 15.02 6.07 -1.94
CA TYR A 14 13.75 6.13 -2.67
C TYR A 14 13.95 6.74 -4.06
N HIS A 15 14.67 7.85 -4.16
CA HIS A 15 14.98 8.50 -5.43
C HIS A 15 15.83 7.58 -6.33
N ALA A 16 16.84 6.91 -5.80
CA ALA A 16 17.68 5.99 -6.56
C ALA A 16 16.90 4.81 -7.15
N ARG A 17 15.90 4.29 -6.41
CA ARG A 17 15.09 3.13 -6.84
C ARG A 17 13.96 3.53 -7.80
N PHE A 18 13.42 4.73 -7.66
CA PHE A 18 12.08 5.03 -8.19
C PHE A 18 12.02 6.27 -9.09
N SER A 19 13.12 7.00 -9.29
CA SER A 19 13.16 8.18 -10.17
C SER A 19 13.02 7.87 -11.65
N THR A 20 13.30 6.62 -12.06
CA THR A 20 13.17 6.18 -13.45
C THR A 20 11.83 5.49 -13.70
N GLY A 21 11.29 5.61 -14.91
CA GLY A 21 10.08 4.90 -15.33
C GLY A 21 8.77 5.41 -14.70
N LEU A 22 8.71 6.67 -14.23
CA LEU A 22 7.50 7.24 -13.60
C LEU A 22 6.26 7.16 -14.51
N ALA A 23 6.41 7.43 -15.80
CA ALA A 23 5.31 7.32 -16.75
C ALA A 23 4.81 5.88 -16.93
N TYR A 24 5.70 4.90 -16.87
CA TYR A 24 5.33 3.49 -16.90
C TYR A 24 4.60 3.07 -15.63
N ARG A 25 5.07 3.52 -14.46
CA ARG A 25 4.42 3.27 -13.16
C ARG A 25 3.04 3.88 -13.09
N ASP A 26 2.85 5.09 -13.60
CA ASP A 26 1.52 5.71 -13.68
C ASP A 26 0.55 4.85 -14.51
N ARG A 27 1.01 4.30 -15.65
CA ARG A 27 0.20 3.38 -16.45
C ARG A 27 -0.16 2.08 -15.70
N ILE A 28 0.79 1.54 -14.89
CA ILE A 28 0.54 0.39 -14.01
C ILE A 28 -0.52 0.75 -12.97
N TRP A 29 -0.34 1.86 -12.24
CA TRP A 29 -1.28 2.29 -11.21
C TRP A 29 -2.67 2.61 -11.75
N ARG A 30 -2.76 3.13 -12.97
CA ARG A 30 -4.04 3.31 -13.68
C ARG A 30 -4.74 1.99 -13.96
N ALA A 31 -4.00 0.94 -14.29
CA ALA A 31 -4.58 -0.40 -14.47
C ALA A 31 -4.98 -1.02 -13.12
N LEU A 32 -4.16 -0.87 -12.08
CA LEU A 32 -4.45 -1.35 -10.72
C LEU A 32 -5.61 -0.57 -10.09
N GLY A 33 -5.68 0.75 -10.26
CA GLY A 33 -6.80 1.56 -9.79
C GLY A 33 -8.14 1.08 -10.33
N ARG A 34 -8.19 0.70 -11.62
CA ARG A 34 -9.38 0.07 -12.22
C ARG A 34 -9.70 -1.30 -11.60
N TYR A 35 -8.67 -2.09 -11.28
CA TYR A 35 -8.86 -3.38 -10.62
C TYR A 35 -9.42 -3.19 -9.20
N PHE A 36 -8.95 -2.19 -8.46
CA PHE A 36 -9.40 -1.92 -7.10
C PHE A 36 -10.72 -1.11 -7.04
N ALA A 37 -11.18 -0.52 -8.14
CA ALA A 37 -12.40 0.30 -8.17
C ALA A 37 -13.65 -0.35 -7.53
N PRO A 38 -13.88 -1.69 -7.61
CA PRO A 38 -15.03 -2.31 -6.94
C PRO A 38 -15.03 -2.20 -5.41
N TRP A 39 -13.87 -1.95 -4.79
CA TRP A 39 -13.74 -1.74 -3.33
C TRP A 39 -13.72 -0.27 -2.94
N ILE A 40 -13.74 0.66 -3.89
CA ILE A 40 -13.61 2.09 -3.66
C ILE A 40 -14.93 2.78 -4.02
N PRO A 41 -15.76 3.17 -3.05
CA PRO A 41 -16.98 3.92 -3.34
C PRO A 41 -16.64 5.26 -4.00
N PRO A 42 -17.20 5.62 -5.16
CA PRO A 42 -16.90 6.90 -5.82
C PRO A 42 -17.24 8.13 -4.96
N ALA A 43 -18.24 8.01 -4.08
CA ALA A 43 -18.62 9.05 -3.11
C ALA A 43 -17.90 8.89 -1.75
N GLY A 44 -16.95 7.98 -1.65
CA GLY A 44 -16.24 7.66 -0.40
C GLY A 44 -15.01 8.50 -0.15
N ALA A 45 -14.43 8.29 1.03
CA ALA A 45 -13.16 8.84 1.49
C ALA A 45 -12.09 7.74 1.49
N VAL A 46 -10.95 7.98 0.86
CA VAL A 46 -9.87 7.00 0.64
C VAL A 46 -8.55 7.54 1.14
N LEU A 47 -7.83 6.75 1.91
CA LEU A 47 -6.45 7.01 2.33
C LEU A 47 -5.48 6.05 1.61
N ASP A 48 -4.46 6.61 0.97
CA ASP A 48 -3.25 5.91 0.50
C ASP A 48 -2.18 6.01 1.60
N LEU A 49 -1.92 4.90 2.28
CA LEU A 49 -1.00 4.82 3.42
C LEU A 49 0.36 4.29 2.96
N GLY A 50 1.40 5.07 3.19
CA GLY A 50 2.72 4.84 2.58
C GLY A 50 2.66 5.16 1.08
N ALA A 51 2.11 6.32 0.74
CA ALA A 51 1.70 6.66 -0.62
C ALA A 51 2.89 6.87 -1.58
N GLY A 52 4.09 7.12 -1.08
CA GLY A 52 5.29 7.34 -1.87
C GLY A 52 5.08 8.37 -2.98
N TYR A 53 5.10 7.92 -4.23
CA TYR A 53 4.84 8.76 -5.42
C TYR A 53 3.35 8.95 -5.73
N CYS A 54 2.45 8.69 -4.80
CA CYS A 54 1.00 8.85 -4.94
C CYS A 54 0.38 8.08 -6.13
N GLY A 55 1.04 7.01 -6.56
CA GLY A 55 0.63 6.29 -7.75
C GLY A 55 -0.78 5.73 -7.66
N PHE A 56 -1.19 5.20 -6.50
CA PHE A 56 -2.55 4.70 -6.30
C PHE A 56 -3.56 5.84 -6.20
N ILE A 57 -3.36 6.78 -5.27
CA ILE A 57 -4.37 7.80 -4.96
C ILE A 57 -4.62 8.76 -6.13
N ASN A 58 -3.61 9.01 -6.97
CA ASN A 58 -3.77 9.82 -8.18
C ASN A 58 -4.64 9.12 -9.24
N ASN A 59 -4.74 7.79 -9.21
CA ASN A 59 -5.39 6.99 -10.24
C ASN A 59 -6.69 6.30 -9.77
N VAL A 60 -7.25 6.72 -8.64
CA VAL A 60 -8.56 6.26 -8.15
C VAL A 60 -9.59 7.37 -8.15
N THR A 61 -10.86 7.00 -8.25
CA THR A 61 -12.00 7.92 -8.15
C THR A 61 -12.60 7.80 -6.75
N ALA A 62 -12.59 8.90 -6.01
CA ALA A 62 -13.21 9.03 -4.70
C ALA A 62 -13.59 10.49 -4.48
N ARG A 63 -14.56 10.78 -3.60
CA ARG A 63 -14.95 12.14 -3.24
C ARG A 63 -13.84 12.83 -2.45
N GLU A 64 -13.27 12.15 -1.47
CA GLU A 64 -12.20 12.64 -0.62
C GLU A 64 -10.99 11.72 -0.75
N LYS A 65 -9.84 12.32 -0.99
CA LYS A 65 -8.59 11.61 -1.22
C LYS A 65 -7.53 12.12 -0.26
N TYR A 66 -6.95 11.20 0.48
CA TYR A 66 -5.90 11.45 1.44
C TYR A 66 -4.66 10.62 1.08
N ALA A 67 -3.49 11.18 1.30
CA ALA A 67 -2.22 10.50 1.14
C ALA A 67 -1.35 10.73 2.38
N MET A 68 -0.81 9.66 2.95
CA MET A 68 0.07 9.74 4.10
C MET A 68 1.41 9.07 3.77
N ASP A 69 2.49 9.81 4.02
CA ASP A 69 3.85 9.29 3.88
C ASP A 69 4.80 10.08 4.80
N PHE A 70 5.85 9.42 5.29
CA PHE A 70 6.87 10.09 6.09
C PHE A 70 7.73 11.04 5.23
N ASN A 71 7.91 10.73 3.94
CA ASN A 71 8.71 11.52 3.03
C ASN A 71 7.95 12.80 2.62
N PRO A 72 8.46 14.01 2.96
CA PRO A 72 7.80 15.25 2.63
C PRO A 72 7.68 15.54 1.12
N SER A 73 8.47 14.87 0.28
CA SER A 73 8.36 14.98 -1.19
C SER A 73 7.03 14.48 -1.76
N ILE A 74 6.22 13.78 -0.96
CA ILE A 74 4.84 13.41 -1.32
C ILE A 74 4.02 14.63 -1.80
N ARG A 75 4.32 15.84 -1.27
CA ARG A 75 3.63 17.09 -1.66
C ARG A 75 3.79 17.44 -3.14
N GLU A 76 4.90 17.03 -3.74
CA GLU A 76 5.19 17.27 -5.16
C GLU A 76 4.59 16.22 -6.09
N GLN A 77 4.20 15.07 -5.51
CA GLN A 77 3.75 13.90 -6.26
C GLN A 77 2.22 13.77 -6.29
N ALA A 78 1.55 14.34 -5.31
CA ALA A 78 0.10 14.26 -5.21
C ALA A 78 -0.59 15.16 -6.23
N ALA A 79 -1.62 14.63 -6.88
CA ALA A 79 -2.48 15.40 -7.78
C ALA A 79 -3.31 16.44 -6.99
N ALA A 80 -3.80 17.47 -7.70
CA ALA A 80 -4.70 18.44 -7.12
C ALA A 80 -5.94 17.75 -6.50
N GLY A 81 -6.36 18.21 -5.31
CA GLY A 81 -7.50 17.66 -4.57
C GLY A 81 -7.16 16.47 -3.67
N VAL A 82 -5.90 16.08 -3.56
CA VAL A 82 -5.44 15.12 -2.55
C VAL A 82 -4.95 15.87 -1.31
N THR A 83 -5.54 15.58 -0.14
CA THR A 83 -5.06 16.08 1.15
C THR A 83 -3.87 15.26 1.61
N ILE A 84 -2.77 15.93 2.03
CA ILE A 84 -1.50 15.28 2.31
C ILE A 84 -1.15 15.39 3.78
N PHE A 85 -0.83 14.23 4.37
CA PHE A 85 -0.27 14.10 5.72
C PHE A 85 1.20 13.64 5.59
N ALA A 86 2.14 14.60 5.59
CA ALA A 86 3.57 14.29 5.58
C ALA A 86 4.03 14.02 7.02
N GLN A 87 3.80 12.81 7.52
CA GLN A 87 4.06 12.42 8.91
C GLN A 87 4.39 10.92 9.05
N ASP A 88 4.94 10.57 10.19
CA ASP A 88 5.07 9.19 10.64
C ASP A 88 3.68 8.61 10.93
N CYS A 89 3.34 7.51 10.27
CA CYS A 89 2.05 6.85 10.41
C CYS A 89 1.83 6.17 11.78
N THR A 90 2.87 6.04 12.60
CA THR A 90 2.75 5.55 13.98
C THR A 90 2.26 6.64 14.94
N GLN A 91 2.35 7.92 14.54
CA GLN A 91 1.80 9.04 15.28
C GLN A 91 0.27 9.14 15.08
N PRO A 92 -0.46 9.83 15.96
CA PRO A 92 -1.90 10.03 15.79
C PRO A 92 -2.25 10.61 14.42
N TRP A 93 -3.22 10.00 13.74
CA TRP A 93 -3.66 10.46 12.43
C TRP A 93 -4.60 11.65 12.57
N PRO A 94 -4.40 12.74 11.78
CA PRO A 94 -5.27 13.90 11.76
C PRO A 94 -6.55 13.63 10.94
N LEU A 95 -7.24 12.58 11.29
CA LEU A 95 -8.48 12.08 10.70
C LEU A 95 -9.44 11.74 11.83
N ASP A 96 -10.71 11.97 11.62
CA ASP A 96 -11.75 11.68 12.60
C ASP A 96 -12.03 10.18 12.68
N ASP A 97 -12.70 9.76 13.77
CA ASP A 97 -13.18 8.41 13.93
C ASP A 97 -14.25 8.11 12.87
N SER A 98 -14.15 6.96 12.23
CA SER A 98 -15.11 6.54 11.20
C SER A 98 -15.28 7.53 10.03
N GLU A 99 -14.19 8.15 9.59
CA GLU A 99 -14.17 9.09 8.46
C GLU A 99 -13.98 8.36 7.13
N LEU A 100 -13.12 7.33 7.10
CA LEU A 100 -12.68 6.68 5.87
C LEU A 100 -13.57 5.50 5.46
N ASP A 101 -13.81 5.38 4.17
CA ASP A 101 -14.42 4.18 3.57
C ASP A 101 -13.37 3.13 3.21
N VAL A 102 -12.18 3.58 2.76
CA VAL A 102 -11.10 2.68 2.33
C VAL A 102 -9.74 3.21 2.79
N ILE A 103 -8.90 2.31 3.27
CA ILE A 103 -7.46 2.52 3.42
C ILE A 103 -6.77 1.52 2.49
N PHE A 104 -5.87 2.02 1.65
CA PHE A 104 -5.02 1.22 0.80
C PHE A 104 -3.56 1.38 1.23
N THR A 105 -2.81 0.29 1.21
CA THR A 105 -1.36 0.32 1.43
C THR A 105 -0.67 -0.70 0.52
N SER A 106 0.49 -0.33 -0.02
CA SER A 106 1.21 -1.19 -0.96
C SER A 106 2.71 -1.11 -0.77
N ASN A 107 3.35 -2.25 -0.51
CA ASN A 107 4.80 -2.35 -0.32
C ASN A 107 5.33 -1.30 0.66
N PHE A 108 4.69 -1.24 1.83
CA PHE A 108 4.95 -0.23 2.85
C PHE A 108 5.12 -0.84 4.25
N LEU A 109 4.25 -1.79 4.65
CA LEU A 109 4.25 -2.31 6.02
C LEU A 109 5.53 -3.05 6.39
N GLU A 110 6.23 -3.62 5.42
CA GLU A 110 7.54 -4.26 5.58
C GLU A 110 8.66 -3.29 5.95
N HIS A 111 8.47 -2.00 5.68
CA HIS A 111 9.43 -0.92 6.00
C HIS A 111 9.23 -0.35 7.40
N LEU A 112 8.16 -0.72 8.12
CA LEU A 112 7.99 -0.33 9.51
C LEU A 112 9.05 -1.00 10.39
N PRO A 113 9.51 -0.35 11.47
CA PRO A 113 10.64 -0.82 12.25
C PRO A 113 10.40 -2.19 12.91
N ASP A 114 9.17 -2.48 13.27
CA ASP A 114 8.79 -3.72 13.94
C ASP A 114 7.29 -4.00 13.85
N LYS A 115 6.88 -5.15 14.41
CA LYS A 115 5.47 -5.54 14.47
C LYS A 115 4.62 -4.65 15.38
N ALA A 116 5.21 -4.00 16.39
CA ALA A 116 4.49 -3.10 17.28
C ALA A 116 4.06 -1.84 16.52
N ALA A 117 4.91 -1.33 15.64
CA ALA A 117 4.56 -0.24 14.73
C ALA A 117 3.40 -0.62 13.80
N ILE A 118 3.41 -1.83 13.21
CA ILE A 118 2.30 -2.33 12.40
C ILE A 118 1.00 -2.39 13.22
N VAL A 119 1.08 -2.89 14.45
CA VAL A 119 -0.06 -2.97 15.36
C VAL A 119 -0.64 -1.58 15.66
N THR A 120 0.21 -0.58 15.87
CA THR A 120 -0.19 0.83 16.08
C THR A 120 -0.89 1.39 14.84
N VAL A 121 -0.31 1.19 13.66
CA VAL A 121 -0.88 1.62 12.38
C VAL A 121 -2.26 0.98 12.14
N LEU A 122 -2.40 -0.32 12.41
CA LEU A 122 -3.69 -1.00 12.27
C LEU A 122 -4.73 -0.51 13.29
N ALA A 123 -4.30 -0.07 14.49
CA ALA A 123 -5.21 0.55 15.46
C ALA A 123 -5.72 1.91 14.95
N HIS A 124 -4.84 2.75 14.40
CA HIS A 124 -5.26 4.00 13.75
C HIS A 124 -6.18 3.75 12.56
N ALA A 125 -5.84 2.78 11.72
CA ALA A 125 -6.67 2.39 10.59
C ALA A 125 -8.07 1.95 11.03
N HIS A 126 -8.14 1.10 12.06
CA HIS A 126 -9.43 0.65 12.62
C HIS A 126 -10.25 1.81 13.18
N ARG A 127 -9.63 2.76 13.88
CA ARG A 127 -10.30 3.95 14.41
C ARG A 127 -10.90 4.78 13.26
N CYS A 128 -10.10 5.11 12.25
CA CYS A 128 -10.51 6.02 11.19
C CYS A 128 -11.46 5.40 10.15
N LEU A 129 -11.47 4.07 10.00
CA LEU A 129 -12.42 3.41 9.10
C LEU A 129 -13.83 3.43 9.65
N LYS A 130 -14.81 3.66 8.80
CA LYS A 130 -16.25 3.47 9.08
C LYS A 130 -16.52 2.00 9.40
N PRO A 131 -17.58 1.68 10.18
CA PRO A 131 -18.12 0.32 10.23
C PRO A 131 -18.36 -0.20 8.80
N GLY A 132 -17.87 -1.40 8.49
CA GLY A 132 -17.90 -1.95 7.13
C GLY A 132 -16.85 -1.37 6.16
N GLY A 133 -16.08 -0.38 6.56
CA GLY A 133 -14.96 0.16 5.76
C GLY A 133 -13.82 -0.85 5.59
N SER A 134 -13.05 -0.71 4.52
CA SER A 134 -12.10 -1.73 4.08
C SER A 134 -10.63 -1.29 4.19
N PHE A 135 -9.78 -2.18 4.71
CA PHE A 135 -8.32 -2.06 4.69
C PHE A 135 -7.74 -3.00 3.64
N LEU A 136 -7.14 -2.45 2.59
CA LEU A 136 -6.55 -3.19 1.48
C LEU A 136 -5.02 -3.17 1.63
N ALA A 137 -4.41 -4.33 1.87
CA ALA A 137 -2.97 -4.49 2.00
C ALA A 137 -2.39 -5.31 0.85
N LEU A 138 -1.46 -4.72 0.11
CA LEU A 138 -0.65 -5.35 -0.91
C LEU A 138 0.81 -5.30 -0.44
N GLY A 139 1.53 -6.42 -0.50
CA GLY A 139 2.94 -6.45 -0.08
C GLY A 139 3.65 -7.73 -0.46
N PRO A 140 4.98 -7.77 -0.37
CA PRO A 140 5.77 -8.95 -0.66
C PRO A 140 5.42 -10.08 0.32
N ASN A 141 5.14 -11.27 -0.22
CA ASN A 141 4.94 -12.44 0.60
C ASN A 141 6.28 -13.18 0.71
N ILE A 142 6.94 -13.11 1.88
CA ILE A 142 8.26 -13.71 2.08
C ILE A 142 8.29 -15.21 1.77
N ARG A 143 7.15 -15.91 1.85
CA ARG A 143 7.05 -17.33 1.47
C ARG A 143 7.39 -17.57 -0.01
N TYR A 144 7.26 -16.54 -0.87
CA TYR A 144 7.46 -16.66 -2.32
C TYR A 144 8.61 -15.79 -2.83
N VAL A 145 9.24 -14.99 -1.95
CA VAL A 145 10.42 -14.16 -2.23
C VAL A 145 11.48 -14.26 -1.12
N PRO A 146 11.84 -15.48 -0.66
CA PRO A 146 12.64 -15.62 0.56
C PRO A 146 14.03 -14.98 0.47
N GLY A 147 14.68 -15.03 -0.69
CA GLY A 147 15.96 -14.36 -0.94
C GLY A 147 15.80 -12.91 -1.27
N ALA A 148 15.06 -12.63 -2.35
CA ALA A 148 14.87 -11.27 -2.89
C ALA A 148 14.18 -10.29 -1.92
N TYR A 149 13.54 -10.78 -0.87
CA TYR A 149 12.98 -9.94 0.19
C TYR A 149 14.09 -9.13 0.89
N TRP A 150 15.23 -9.77 1.15
CA TRP A 150 16.34 -9.18 1.88
C TRP A 150 17.33 -8.41 0.98
N ASP A 151 17.08 -8.32 -0.31
CA ASP A 151 17.85 -7.47 -1.23
C ASP A 151 17.56 -5.96 -0.99
N PHE A 152 16.55 -5.66 -0.19
CA PHE A 152 16.17 -4.30 0.21
C PHE A 152 16.60 -4.03 1.65
N PHE A 153 17.52 -3.10 1.82
CA PHE A 153 18.11 -2.75 3.13
C PHE A 153 17.08 -2.27 4.16
N ASP A 154 16.01 -1.65 3.70
CA ASP A 154 14.93 -1.06 4.49
C ASP A 154 13.71 -2.00 4.68
N HIS A 155 13.86 -3.29 4.45
CA HIS A 155 12.88 -4.30 4.85
C HIS A 155 13.20 -4.81 6.26
N TYR A 156 12.37 -4.45 7.23
CA TYR A 156 12.55 -4.82 8.63
C TYR A 156 11.62 -5.94 9.06
N VAL A 157 10.37 -5.95 8.58
CA VAL A 157 9.36 -6.91 9.05
C VAL A 157 8.97 -7.88 7.94
N PRO A 158 9.39 -9.16 8.04
CA PRO A 158 8.96 -10.18 7.10
C PRO A 158 7.47 -10.50 7.30
N LEU A 159 6.68 -10.29 6.24
CA LEU A 159 5.25 -10.53 6.23
C LEU A 159 4.87 -11.70 5.30
N THR A 160 3.84 -12.43 5.71
CA THR A 160 3.14 -13.39 4.88
C THR A 160 1.67 -13.01 4.79
N ASP A 161 0.96 -13.58 3.82
CA ASP A 161 -0.50 -13.48 3.75
C ASP A 161 -1.19 -13.99 5.03
N LEU A 162 -0.62 -14.96 5.71
CA LEU A 162 -1.16 -15.51 6.95
C LEU A 162 -0.93 -14.57 8.13
N SER A 163 0.32 -14.10 8.32
CA SER A 163 0.63 -13.20 9.44
C SER A 163 -0.11 -11.87 9.33
N MET A 164 -0.29 -11.37 8.10
CA MET A 164 -1.07 -10.14 7.89
C MET A 164 -2.58 -10.36 8.14
N ALA A 165 -3.13 -11.50 7.73
CA ALA A 165 -4.51 -11.86 8.02
C ALA A 165 -4.75 -12.00 9.53
N GLU A 166 -3.83 -12.62 10.27
CA GLU A 166 -3.87 -12.73 11.72
C GLU A 166 -3.83 -11.36 12.39
N ALA A 167 -2.90 -10.48 11.97
CA ALA A 167 -2.79 -9.12 12.50
C ALA A 167 -4.08 -8.31 12.33
N LEU A 168 -4.71 -8.39 11.14
CA LEU A 168 -6.01 -7.75 10.89
C LEU A 168 -7.11 -8.32 11.80
N THR A 169 -7.19 -9.66 11.91
CA THR A 169 -8.22 -10.32 12.74
C THR A 169 -8.12 -9.91 14.21
N VAL A 170 -6.91 -9.89 14.76
CA VAL A 170 -6.65 -9.46 16.15
C VAL A 170 -7.02 -7.99 16.36
N ARG A 171 -6.98 -7.17 15.30
CA ARG A 171 -7.34 -5.75 15.34
C ARG A 171 -8.79 -5.45 14.98
N GLY A 172 -9.66 -6.46 14.96
CA GLY A 172 -11.12 -6.26 14.80
C GLY A 172 -11.58 -6.19 13.34
N PHE A 173 -10.76 -6.66 12.40
CA PHE A 173 -11.17 -6.80 11.02
C PHE A 173 -11.61 -8.22 10.70
N ASP A 174 -12.62 -8.36 9.86
CA ASP A 174 -12.94 -9.61 9.19
C ASP A 174 -12.18 -9.68 7.87
N VAL A 175 -11.40 -10.73 7.67
CA VAL A 175 -10.64 -10.95 6.43
C VAL A 175 -11.58 -11.47 5.36
N VAL A 176 -12.08 -10.58 4.51
CA VAL A 176 -13.05 -10.91 3.44
C VAL A 176 -12.38 -11.41 2.16
N ARG A 177 -11.10 -11.11 1.97
CA ARG A 177 -10.32 -11.62 0.83
C ARG A 177 -8.86 -11.84 1.22
N ARG A 178 -8.32 -12.99 0.84
CA ARG A 178 -6.90 -13.32 1.00
C ARG A 178 -6.39 -14.01 -0.27
N ILE A 179 -5.47 -13.34 -0.96
CA ILE A 179 -4.79 -13.86 -2.16
C ILE A 179 -3.30 -13.94 -1.82
N PRO A 180 -2.76 -15.14 -1.59
CA PRO A 180 -1.36 -15.32 -1.17
C PRO A 180 -0.33 -14.91 -2.23
N ARG A 181 -0.72 -15.00 -3.52
CA ARG A 181 0.13 -14.75 -4.69
C ARG A 181 -0.65 -13.91 -5.69
N PHE A 182 -0.64 -12.59 -5.53
CA PHE A 182 -1.41 -11.67 -6.37
C PHE A 182 -0.55 -11.08 -7.48
N LEU A 183 0.39 -10.22 -7.18
CA LEU A 183 1.24 -9.57 -8.18
C LEU A 183 2.64 -10.20 -8.24
N PRO A 184 3.29 -10.18 -9.42
CA PRO A 184 4.71 -10.46 -9.51
C PRO A 184 5.54 -9.45 -8.69
N TYR A 185 6.75 -9.82 -8.33
CA TYR A 185 7.69 -8.95 -7.62
C TYR A 185 8.77 -8.50 -8.61
N THR A 186 8.41 -7.61 -9.56
CA THR A 186 9.23 -7.25 -10.73
C THR A 186 9.51 -5.75 -10.81
N MET A 187 9.04 -4.94 -9.85
CA MET A 187 9.19 -3.49 -9.90
C MET A 187 10.65 -3.01 -9.77
N SER A 188 11.56 -3.89 -9.38
CA SER A 188 12.99 -3.61 -9.20
C SER A 188 13.87 -3.98 -10.41
N ASP A 189 13.36 -4.71 -11.40
CA ASP A 189 14.15 -5.19 -12.53
C ASP A 189 14.29 -4.18 -13.70
N GLY A 190 13.64 -3.02 -13.58
CA GLY A 190 13.70 -1.94 -14.57
C GLY A 190 13.06 -2.26 -15.94
N ARG A 191 12.43 -3.44 -16.08
CA ARG A 191 11.82 -3.85 -17.34
C ARG A 191 10.40 -3.31 -17.49
N GLU A 192 10.11 -2.72 -18.63
CA GLU A 192 8.77 -2.29 -19.00
C GLU A 192 8.07 -3.36 -19.81
N TYR A 193 6.94 -3.85 -19.29
CA TYR A 193 6.06 -4.79 -20.00
C TYR A 193 4.85 -4.05 -20.58
N PRO A 194 4.30 -4.48 -21.73
CA PRO A 194 3.09 -3.88 -22.27
C PRO A 194 1.92 -3.93 -21.28
N ILE A 195 1.24 -2.82 -21.07
CA ILE A 195 0.15 -2.70 -20.06
C ILE A 195 -1.02 -3.66 -20.33
N TRP A 196 -1.25 -4.05 -21.58
CA TRP A 196 -2.27 -5.05 -21.89
C TRP A 196 -1.96 -6.40 -21.22
N MET A 197 -0.67 -6.79 -21.06
CA MET A 197 -0.29 -8.01 -20.35
C MET A 197 -0.70 -7.94 -18.88
N LEU A 198 -0.52 -6.79 -18.20
CA LEU A 198 -0.98 -6.59 -16.84
C LEU A 198 -2.50 -6.73 -16.73
N ARG A 199 -3.25 -6.14 -17.67
CA ARG A 199 -4.71 -6.25 -17.69
C ARG A 199 -5.18 -7.69 -17.85
N TRP A 200 -4.58 -8.45 -18.75
CA TRP A 200 -4.84 -9.88 -18.92
C TRP A 200 -4.49 -10.66 -17.66
N TYR A 201 -3.33 -10.37 -17.08
CA TYR A 201 -2.88 -10.98 -15.84
C TYR A 201 -3.89 -10.77 -14.70
N LEU A 202 -4.36 -9.53 -14.52
CA LEU A 202 -5.35 -9.19 -13.49
C LEU A 202 -6.70 -9.88 -13.72
N ALA A 203 -7.10 -10.09 -14.97
CA ALA A 203 -8.33 -10.76 -15.34
C ALA A 203 -8.28 -12.29 -15.19
N MET A 204 -7.08 -12.88 -15.08
CA MET A 204 -6.90 -14.33 -15.06
C MET A 204 -6.21 -14.83 -13.78
N PRO A 205 -6.95 -15.12 -12.69
CA PRO A 205 -6.40 -15.53 -11.39
C PRO A 205 -5.51 -16.78 -11.42
N PHE A 206 -5.63 -17.61 -12.46
CA PHE A 206 -4.76 -18.76 -12.65
C PHE A 206 -3.28 -18.36 -12.74
N PHE A 207 -2.96 -17.27 -13.44
CA PHE A 207 -1.59 -16.77 -13.56
C PHE A 207 -1.04 -16.19 -12.25
N TRP A 208 -1.91 -15.75 -11.34
CA TRP A 208 -1.47 -15.29 -10.03
C TRP A 208 -0.76 -16.41 -9.26
N ARG A 209 -1.29 -17.65 -9.35
CA ARG A 209 -0.69 -18.83 -8.71
C ARG A 209 0.71 -19.15 -9.26
N LEU A 210 0.97 -18.85 -10.52
CA LEU A 210 2.24 -19.13 -11.18
C LEU A 210 3.28 -18.03 -10.92
N PHE A 211 2.91 -16.78 -11.12
CA PHE A 211 3.83 -15.65 -11.17
C PHE A 211 3.71 -14.70 -9.97
N GLY A 212 2.62 -14.73 -9.23
CA GLY A 212 2.41 -13.86 -8.07
C GLY A 212 3.39 -14.18 -6.94
N LYS A 213 3.91 -13.13 -6.34
CA LYS A 213 4.87 -13.17 -5.23
C LYS A 213 4.46 -12.21 -4.11
N GLN A 214 3.56 -11.29 -4.40
CA GLN A 214 2.97 -10.37 -3.44
C GLN A 214 1.60 -10.89 -3.01
N PHE A 215 1.25 -10.69 -1.74
CA PHE A 215 -0.11 -10.97 -1.27
C PHE A 215 -1.04 -9.77 -1.54
N LEU A 216 -2.33 -10.04 -1.64
CA LEU A 216 -3.39 -9.06 -1.47
C LEU A 216 -4.34 -9.54 -0.38
N ILE A 217 -4.55 -8.72 0.64
CA ILE A 217 -5.49 -8.98 1.72
C ILE A 217 -6.45 -7.81 1.84
N ILE A 218 -7.72 -8.13 2.02
CA ILE A 218 -8.76 -7.15 2.31
C ILE A 218 -9.40 -7.53 3.63
N GLY A 219 -9.23 -6.65 4.62
CA GLY A 219 -9.91 -6.69 5.90
C GLY A 219 -11.03 -5.67 5.94
N GLN A 220 -12.19 -6.06 6.44
CA GLN A 220 -13.34 -5.18 6.65
C GLN A 220 -13.54 -4.91 8.14
N LYS A 221 -13.66 -3.63 8.53
CA LYS A 221 -13.95 -3.29 9.93
C LYS A 221 -15.30 -3.85 10.33
N ARG A 222 -15.35 -4.58 11.45
CA ARG A 222 -16.61 -5.08 12.00
C ARG A 222 -17.56 -3.94 12.33
N SER A 223 -18.84 -4.19 12.10
CA SER A 223 -19.93 -3.28 12.43
C SER A 223 -20.10 -3.12 13.93
#